data_cc2a39bc79138616f1a319b1835a2498
#
_entry.id   cc2a39bc79138616f1a319b1835a2498
#
_cell.length_a   1.000
_cell.length_b   1.000
_cell.length_c   1.000
_cell.angle_alpha   90.00
_cell.angle_beta   90.00
_cell.angle_gamma   90.00
#
_symmetry.space_group_name_H-M   'P 1'
#
loop_
_entity.id
_entity.type
_entity.pdbx_description
1 polymer ?
#
loop_
_entity_poly.entity_id
_entity_poly.type
_entity_poly.pdbx_seq_one_letter_code
_entity_poly.pdbx_strand_id
1 'polypeptide(L)'
;MEEALLDKLARVLVETGVNLQKGQYLLLQTSTDSLDLARKITEHAFRLGAKDVEVIIEDPEIKKIRGLYGDKDTLAIMPEAKKNYLDYYLNQDCCQMGIMSSRPSGMEGVSTENALAIAKADNDLRNVIRKHIHAGTLQWTGTVYANVDWAKKVFSEYPEDVALTKLEEALGKMMRLDDDDPVKAWDKHCEEMSKVSAKLNEYDFASLHIETELGTDITLPLVDGHIWTSAADMGESLTRVPYVANMPTEEVFTDPHRDLANGIAYAS
;
A
#
# COMPACT_ATOMS: atom_id res chain seq x y z
N MET A 1 -14.33 1.80 -12.75
CA MET A 1 -13.34 1.14 -13.68
C MET A 1 -14.08 0.12 -14.52
N GLU A 2 -13.71 -0.03 -15.81
CA GLU A 2 -14.29 -1.06 -16.67
C GLU A 2 -13.97 -2.47 -16.16
N GLU A 3 -14.90 -3.42 -16.34
CA GLU A 3 -14.80 -4.77 -15.79
C GLU A 3 -13.53 -5.52 -16.24
N ALA A 4 -13.13 -5.34 -17.50
CA ALA A 4 -11.93 -5.99 -18.03
C ALA A 4 -10.63 -5.45 -17.38
N LEU A 5 -10.55 -4.15 -17.10
CA LEU A 5 -9.42 -3.54 -16.40
C LEU A 5 -9.40 -3.94 -14.91
N LEU A 6 -10.58 -4.04 -14.31
CA LEU A 6 -10.73 -4.49 -12.93
C LEU A 6 -10.26 -5.93 -12.76
N ASP A 7 -10.56 -6.80 -13.72
CA ASP A 7 -10.10 -8.18 -13.72
C ASP A 7 -8.58 -8.28 -13.88
N LYS A 8 -7.99 -7.52 -14.81
CA LYS A 8 -6.52 -7.40 -14.97
C LYS A 8 -5.84 -6.91 -13.69
N LEU A 9 -6.41 -5.86 -13.04
CA LEU A 9 -5.88 -5.32 -11.80
C LEU A 9 -5.90 -6.36 -10.68
N ALA A 10 -7.02 -7.04 -10.49
CA ALA A 10 -7.14 -8.09 -9.49
C ALA A 10 -6.13 -9.23 -9.73
N ARG A 11 -5.94 -9.64 -10.98
CA ARG A 11 -4.96 -10.65 -11.35
C ARG A 11 -3.53 -10.22 -10.98
N VAL A 12 -3.12 -9.00 -11.36
CA VAL A 12 -1.80 -8.46 -11.04
C VAL A 12 -1.56 -8.41 -9.52
N LEU A 13 -2.54 -7.94 -8.77
CA LEU A 13 -2.42 -7.84 -7.31
C LEU A 13 -2.26 -9.20 -6.63
N VAL A 14 -2.91 -10.24 -7.15
CA VAL A 14 -2.83 -11.59 -6.59
C VAL A 14 -1.58 -12.32 -7.04
N GLU A 15 -1.23 -12.27 -8.34
CA GLU A 15 -0.12 -13.02 -8.93
C GLU A 15 1.24 -12.35 -8.70
N THR A 16 1.31 -10.99 -8.78
CA THR A 16 2.55 -10.22 -8.62
C THR A 16 2.60 -9.55 -7.25
N GLY A 17 1.53 -8.84 -6.86
CA GLY A 17 1.47 -8.08 -5.61
C GLY A 17 1.81 -8.94 -4.41
N VAL A 18 0.91 -9.79 -3.97
CA VAL A 18 1.16 -10.71 -2.85
C VAL A 18 1.82 -12.02 -3.28
N ASN A 19 1.87 -12.33 -4.58
CA ASN A 19 2.35 -13.61 -5.12
C ASN A 19 1.75 -14.80 -4.34
N LEU A 20 0.42 -14.85 -4.30
CA LEU A 20 -0.33 -15.83 -3.51
C LEU A 20 0.02 -17.26 -3.91
N GLN A 21 0.37 -18.08 -2.93
CA GLN A 21 0.68 -19.49 -3.14
C GLN A 21 -0.51 -20.38 -2.79
N LYS A 22 -0.62 -21.51 -3.48
CA LYS A 22 -1.66 -22.50 -3.22
C LYS A 22 -1.66 -22.93 -1.75
N GLY A 23 -2.83 -22.90 -1.13
CA GLY A 23 -3.04 -23.31 0.27
C GLY A 23 -2.81 -22.20 1.30
N GLN A 24 -2.42 -20.99 0.88
CA GLN A 24 -2.33 -19.82 1.77
C GLN A 24 -3.70 -19.21 2.04
N TYR A 25 -3.83 -18.54 3.18
CA TYR A 25 -4.89 -17.58 3.43
C TYR A 25 -4.55 -16.24 2.78
N LEU A 26 -5.56 -15.53 2.28
CA LEU A 26 -5.45 -14.11 1.93
C LEU A 26 -6.26 -13.28 2.94
N LEU A 27 -5.58 -12.42 3.70
CA LEU A 27 -6.20 -11.39 4.52
C LEU A 27 -6.33 -10.12 3.69
N LEU A 28 -7.53 -9.83 3.20
CA LEU A 28 -7.82 -8.68 2.33
C LEU A 28 -8.50 -7.57 3.13
N GLN A 29 -7.84 -6.43 3.27
CA GLN A 29 -8.42 -5.23 3.86
C GLN A 29 -8.88 -4.27 2.76
N THR A 30 -10.13 -3.86 2.80
CA THR A 30 -10.77 -3.01 1.79
C THR A 30 -11.76 -2.04 2.41
N SER A 31 -12.32 -1.17 1.60
CA SER A 31 -13.44 -0.31 2.00
C SER A 31 -14.66 -0.57 1.13
N THR A 32 -15.79 -0.01 1.53
CA THR A 32 -17.02 -0.04 0.72
C THR A 32 -16.84 0.56 -0.68
N ASP A 33 -15.84 1.43 -0.87
CA ASP A 33 -15.54 2.08 -2.15
C ASP A 33 -14.90 1.13 -3.18
N SER A 34 -14.28 0.04 -2.73
CA SER A 34 -13.48 -0.87 -3.56
C SER A 34 -13.99 -2.33 -3.48
N LEU A 35 -15.26 -2.54 -3.18
CA LEU A 35 -15.85 -3.88 -3.06
C LEU A 35 -15.88 -4.65 -4.39
N ASP A 36 -16.00 -3.97 -5.50
CA ASP A 36 -15.93 -4.56 -6.83
C ASP A 36 -14.55 -5.18 -7.09
N LEU A 37 -13.48 -4.45 -6.77
CA LEU A 37 -12.11 -4.97 -6.83
C LEU A 37 -11.90 -6.13 -5.84
N ALA A 38 -12.37 -5.99 -4.60
CA ALA A 38 -12.25 -7.04 -3.59
C ALA A 38 -12.90 -8.36 -4.02
N ARG A 39 -14.06 -8.31 -4.70
CA ARG A 39 -14.72 -9.49 -5.27
C ARG A 39 -13.88 -10.16 -6.36
N LYS A 40 -13.29 -9.38 -7.26
CA LYS A 40 -12.40 -9.92 -8.32
C LYS A 40 -11.12 -10.50 -7.73
N ILE A 41 -10.51 -9.85 -6.74
CA ILE A 41 -9.35 -10.40 -6.01
C ILE A 41 -9.71 -11.73 -5.36
N THR A 42 -10.85 -11.81 -4.68
CA THR A 42 -11.33 -13.04 -4.04
C THR A 42 -11.50 -14.17 -5.06
N GLU A 43 -12.10 -13.88 -6.22
CA GLU A 43 -12.27 -14.85 -7.30
C GLU A 43 -10.93 -15.37 -7.84
N HIS A 44 -9.98 -14.47 -8.14
CA HIS A 44 -8.63 -14.83 -8.60
C HIS A 44 -7.85 -15.63 -7.54
N ALA A 45 -7.92 -15.23 -6.27
CA ALA A 45 -7.26 -15.94 -5.18
C ALA A 45 -7.75 -17.40 -5.05
N PHE A 46 -9.05 -17.63 -5.10
CA PHE A 46 -9.60 -19.00 -5.07
C PHE A 46 -9.24 -19.80 -6.32
N ARG A 47 -9.20 -19.17 -7.51
CA ARG A 47 -8.75 -19.84 -8.75
C ARG A 47 -7.29 -20.29 -8.68
N LEU A 48 -6.43 -19.55 -7.98
CA LEU A 48 -5.04 -19.94 -7.72
C LEU A 48 -4.90 -20.96 -6.58
N GLY A 49 -5.99 -21.27 -5.89
CA GLY A 49 -6.00 -22.27 -4.82
C GLY A 49 -5.73 -21.72 -3.43
N ALA A 50 -6.09 -20.47 -3.16
CA ALA A 50 -6.15 -19.96 -1.80
C ALA A 50 -6.92 -20.93 -0.90
N LYS A 51 -6.46 -21.10 0.34
CA LYS A 51 -7.16 -21.90 1.34
C LYS A 51 -8.46 -21.22 1.77
N ASP A 52 -8.40 -19.91 1.95
CA ASP A 52 -9.55 -19.05 2.20
C ASP A 52 -9.15 -17.58 1.95
N VAL A 53 -10.16 -16.72 1.80
CA VAL A 53 -10.00 -15.26 1.64
C VAL A 53 -10.84 -14.56 2.70
N GLU A 54 -10.17 -14.02 3.71
CA GLU A 54 -10.82 -13.23 4.74
C GLU A 54 -10.86 -11.76 4.33
N VAL A 55 -12.06 -11.20 4.21
CA VAL A 55 -12.27 -9.83 3.73
C VAL A 55 -12.73 -8.93 4.87
N ILE A 56 -11.86 -8.02 5.30
CA ILE A 56 -12.18 -6.97 6.27
C ILE A 56 -12.62 -5.73 5.53
N ILE A 57 -13.88 -5.37 5.68
CA ILE A 57 -14.48 -4.21 5.01
C ILE A 57 -14.63 -3.06 6.00
N GLU A 58 -14.03 -1.91 5.70
CA GLU A 58 -14.24 -0.66 6.42
C GLU A 58 -15.23 0.22 5.64
N ASP A 59 -16.20 0.80 6.35
CA ASP A 59 -17.09 1.81 5.78
C ASP A 59 -16.60 3.20 6.22
N PRO A 60 -16.11 4.07 5.30
CA PRO A 60 -15.63 5.40 5.63
C PRO A 60 -16.69 6.31 6.23
N GLU A 61 -17.98 6.15 5.83
CA GLU A 61 -19.08 6.94 6.40
C GLU A 61 -19.37 6.54 7.85
N ILE A 62 -19.37 5.24 8.14
CA ILE A 62 -19.50 4.76 9.53
C ILE A 62 -18.33 5.27 10.38
N LYS A 63 -17.12 5.27 9.82
CA LYS A 63 -15.93 5.80 10.49
C LYS A 63 -16.07 7.30 10.81
N LYS A 64 -16.57 8.09 9.84
CA LYS A 64 -16.87 9.52 10.04
C LYS A 64 -17.94 9.73 11.12
N ILE A 65 -19.05 8.98 11.07
CA ILE A 65 -20.12 9.05 12.08
C ILE A 65 -19.57 8.74 13.48
N ARG A 66 -18.73 7.73 13.62
CA ARG A 66 -18.03 7.43 14.88
C ARG A 66 -17.18 8.61 15.35
N GLY A 67 -16.48 9.28 14.44
CA GLY A 67 -15.67 10.46 14.73
C GLY A 67 -16.52 11.66 15.19
N LEU A 68 -17.70 11.86 14.60
CA LEU A 68 -18.60 12.96 14.92
C LEU A 68 -19.29 12.81 16.30
N TYR A 69 -19.67 11.58 16.64
CA TYR A 69 -20.55 11.32 17.80
C TYR A 69 -19.92 10.43 18.87
N GLY A 70 -18.78 9.83 18.61
CA GLY A 70 -18.10 8.94 19.55
C GLY A 70 -17.33 9.71 20.62
N ASP A 71 -17.15 9.05 21.77
CA ASP A 71 -16.29 9.54 22.85
C ASP A 71 -14.81 9.26 22.52
N LYS A 72 -13.93 10.28 22.68
CA LYS A 72 -12.53 10.23 22.29
C LYS A 72 -11.74 9.13 23.00
N ASP A 73 -12.02 8.90 24.28
CA ASP A 73 -11.26 7.93 25.06
C ASP A 73 -11.60 6.51 24.59
N THR A 74 -12.87 6.28 24.26
CA THR A 74 -13.32 5.02 23.64
C THR A 74 -12.79 4.86 22.20
N LEU A 75 -12.80 5.92 21.40
CA LEU A 75 -12.29 5.90 20.02
C LEU A 75 -10.81 5.61 19.94
N ALA A 76 -10.02 6.00 20.96
CA ALA A 76 -8.59 5.77 21.01
C ALA A 76 -8.18 4.32 21.34
N ILE A 77 -9.14 3.46 21.68
CA ILE A 77 -8.88 2.09 22.10
C ILE A 77 -9.04 1.14 20.88
N MET A 78 -8.01 0.41 20.57
CA MET A 78 -8.08 -0.75 19.68
C MET A 78 -8.59 -1.95 20.48
N PRO A 79 -9.78 -2.51 20.18
CA PRO A 79 -10.32 -3.63 20.93
C PRO A 79 -9.43 -4.89 20.82
N GLU A 80 -9.21 -5.56 21.94
CA GLU A 80 -8.45 -6.82 22.01
C GLU A 80 -8.99 -7.90 21.05
N ALA A 81 -10.33 -7.93 20.87
CA ALA A 81 -10.98 -8.84 19.94
C ALA A 81 -10.51 -8.65 18.48
N LYS A 82 -10.28 -7.40 18.05
CA LYS A 82 -9.76 -7.10 16.70
C LYS A 82 -8.32 -7.58 16.53
N LYS A 83 -7.50 -7.38 17.57
CA LYS A 83 -6.13 -7.87 17.58
C LYS A 83 -6.11 -9.39 17.47
N ASN A 84 -6.84 -10.10 18.34
CA ASN A 84 -6.90 -11.56 18.34
C ASN A 84 -7.41 -12.12 17.01
N TYR A 85 -8.34 -11.43 16.38
CA TYR A 85 -8.85 -11.78 15.06
C TYR A 85 -7.75 -11.70 13.99
N LEU A 86 -6.97 -10.61 13.94
CA LEU A 86 -5.83 -10.49 13.03
C LEU A 86 -4.74 -11.52 13.34
N ASP A 87 -4.37 -11.67 14.61
CA ASP A 87 -3.36 -12.63 15.07
C ASP A 87 -3.71 -14.06 14.64
N TYR A 88 -5.00 -14.42 14.61
CA TYR A 88 -5.45 -15.73 14.15
C TYR A 88 -5.01 -16.01 12.70
N TYR A 89 -5.23 -15.06 11.78
CA TYR A 89 -4.85 -15.23 10.36
C TYR A 89 -3.33 -15.06 10.16
N LEU A 90 -2.73 -14.04 10.78
CA LEU A 90 -1.30 -13.73 10.62
C LEU A 90 -0.37 -14.83 11.16
N ASN A 91 -0.84 -15.65 12.07
CA ASN A 91 -0.11 -16.83 12.56
C ASN A 91 -0.35 -18.09 11.71
N GLN A 92 -1.15 -18.02 10.65
CA GLN A 92 -1.28 -19.06 9.64
C GLN A 92 -0.31 -18.82 8.48
N ASP A 93 -0.27 -19.72 7.50
CA ASP A 93 0.36 -19.44 6.19
C ASP A 93 -0.54 -18.45 5.44
N CYS A 94 -0.26 -17.17 5.62
CA CYS A 94 -1.12 -16.06 5.19
C CYS A 94 -0.31 -15.05 4.39
N CYS A 95 -0.94 -14.47 3.37
CA CYS A 95 -0.50 -13.20 2.79
C CYS A 95 -1.55 -12.11 3.06
N GLN A 96 -1.13 -10.84 3.02
CA GLN A 96 -1.98 -9.69 3.36
C GLN A 96 -2.05 -8.71 2.19
N MET A 97 -3.24 -8.22 1.88
CA MET A 97 -3.46 -7.17 0.89
C MET A 97 -4.29 -6.04 1.48
N GLY A 98 -3.85 -4.80 1.26
CA GLY A 98 -4.58 -3.59 1.63
C GLY A 98 -5.00 -2.79 0.39
N ILE A 99 -6.29 -2.49 0.24
CA ILE A 99 -6.80 -1.59 -0.79
C ILE A 99 -7.15 -0.26 -0.12
N MET A 100 -6.43 0.79 -0.49
CA MET A 100 -6.64 2.14 0.01
C MET A 100 -7.48 2.94 -0.98
N SER A 101 -8.63 3.44 -0.55
CA SER A 101 -9.43 4.38 -1.31
C SER A 101 -9.47 5.71 -0.55
N SER A 102 -8.58 6.64 -0.95
CA SER A 102 -8.38 7.91 -0.24
C SER A 102 -9.63 8.78 -0.33
N ARG A 103 -10.09 9.29 0.80
CA ARG A 103 -11.17 10.27 0.89
C ARG A 103 -10.66 11.54 1.59
N PRO A 104 -10.13 12.53 0.85
CA PRO A 104 -9.61 13.78 1.42
C PRO A 104 -10.62 14.52 2.32
N SER A 105 -11.92 14.44 2.00
CA SER A 105 -13.00 15.02 2.81
C SER A 105 -13.56 14.07 3.88
N GLY A 106 -13.04 12.86 3.96
CA GLY A 106 -13.64 11.76 4.75
C GLY A 106 -13.78 12.02 6.24
N MET A 107 -13.02 12.97 6.80
CA MET A 107 -13.09 13.36 8.22
C MET A 107 -13.57 14.80 8.41
N GLU A 108 -14.15 15.42 7.38
CA GLU A 108 -14.67 16.79 7.48
C GLU A 108 -15.76 16.91 8.54
N GLY A 109 -15.63 17.92 9.42
CA GLY A 109 -16.54 18.16 10.56
C GLY A 109 -16.21 17.35 11.81
N VAL A 110 -15.33 16.36 11.75
CA VAL A 110 -14.83 15.64 12.93
C VAL A 110 -13.84 16.52 13.68
N SER A 111 -13.94 16.56 15.03
CA SER A 111 -12.96 17.30 15.84
C SER A 111 -11.56 16.70 15.69
N THR A 112 -10.54 17.56 15.79
CA THR A 112 -9.13 17.11 15.73
C THR A 112 -8.83 16.04 16.80
N GLU A 113 -9.41 16.19 18.00
CA GLU A 113 -9.23 15.22 19.10
C GLU A 113 -9.78 13.84 18.73
N ASN A 114 -10.99 13.76 18.17
CA ASN A 114 -11.60 12.50 17.77
C ASN A 114 -10.87 11.89 16.54
N ALA A 115 -10.44 12.72 15.58
CA ALA A 115 -9.67 12.27 14.44
C ALA A 115 -8.34 11.64 14.88
N LEU A 116 -7.63 12.27 15.83
CA LEU A 116 -6.40 11.73 16.40
C LEU A 116 -6.64 10.45 17.21
N ALA A 117 -7.75 10.38 17.95
CA ALA A 117 -8.14 9.18 18.69
C ALA A 117 -8.37 7.96 17.76
N ILE A 118 -9.11 8.17 16.67
CA ILE A 118 -9.33 7.14 15.64
C ILE A 118 -7.99 6.74 14.98
N ALA A 119 -7.18 7.73 14.60
CA ALA A 119 -5.87 7.47 13.97
C ALA A 119 -4.95 6.66 14.89
N LYS A 120 -5.00 6.90 16.22
CA LYS A 120 -4.25 6.11 17.20
C LYS A 120 -4.72 4.65 17.20
N ALA A 121 -6.02 4.39 17.32
CA ALA A 121 -6.56 3.03 17.32
C ALA A 121 -6.25 2.29 16.01
N ASP A 122 -6.34 2.97 14.85
CA ASP A 122 -5.98 2.42 13.54
C ASP A 122 -4.49 2.11 13.44
N ASN A 123 -3.64 2.96 14.02
CA ASN A 123 -2.20 2.71 14.05
C ASN A 123 -1.85 1.52 14.95
N ASP A 124 -2.51 1.38 16.09
CA ASP A 124 -2.34 0.23 16.98
C ASP A 124 -2.72 -1.08 16.26
N LEU A 125 -3.81 -1.06 15.45
CA LEU A 125 -4.22 -2.19 14.63
C LEU A 125 -3.18 -2.51 13.53
N ARG A 126 -2.70 -1.47 12.81
CA ARG A 126 -1.65 -1.64 11.80
C ARG A 126 -0.34 -2.18 12.38
N ASN A 127 -0.01 -1.83 13.62
CA ASN A 127 1.19 -2.33 14.28
C ASN A 127 1.16 -3.85 14.51
N VAL A 128 -0.01 -4.48 14.57
CA VAL A 128 -0.14 -5.94 14.60
C VAL A 128 0.43 -6.54 13.31
N ILE A 129 0.01 -6.01 12.15
CA ILE A 129 0.48 -6.47 10.82
C ILE A 129 1.97 -6.13 10.63
N ARG A 130 2.39 -4.89 10.98
CA ARG A 130 3.78 -4.44 10.83
C ARG A 130 4.81 -5.33 11.51
N LYS A 131 4.48 -5.93 12.65
CA LYS A 131 5.38 -6.86 13.34
C LYS A 131 5.75 -8.05 12.45
N HIS A 132 4.79 -8.59 11.71
CA HIS A 132 5.01 -9.69 10.78
C HIS A 132 5.78 -9.22 9.53
N ILE A 133 5.49 -8.01 9.02
CA ILE A 133 6.22 -7.39 7.91
C ILE A 133 7.69 -7.21 8.28
N HIS A 134 7.99 -6.56 9.41
CA HIS A 134 9.36 -6.31 9.87
C HIS A 134 10.12 -7.60 10.22
N ALA A 135 9.41 -8.64 10.65
CA ALA A 135 9.99 -9.96 10.86
C ALA A 135 10.24 -10.74 9.55
N GLY A 136 9.79 -10.21 8.39
CA GLY A 136 9.89 -10.87 7.10
C GLY A 136 9.05 -12.15 6.99
N THR A 137 8.04 -12.33 7.84
CA THR A 137 7.21 -13.53 7.89
C THR A 137 5.90 -13.41 7.13
N LEU A 138 5.63 -12.26 6.52
CA LEU A 138 4.37 -11.94 5.84
C LEU A 138 4.62 -11.39 4.43
N GLN A 139 4.11 -12.09 3.42
CA GLN A 139 3.94 -11.51 2.07
C GLN A 139 2.82 -10.48 2.13
N TRP A 140 3.06 -9.28 1.63
CA TRP A 140 2.04 -8.24 1.66
C TRP A 140 2.10 -7.33 0.45
N THR A 141 0.96 -6.72 0.11
CA THR A 141 0.91 -5.63 -0.85
C THR A 141 -0.10 -4.57 -0.44
N GLY A 142 0.20 -3.33 -0.74
CA GLY A 142 -0.73 -2.22 -0.66
C GLY A 142 -1.02 -1.69 -2.06
N THR A 143 -2.28 -1.37 -2.33
CA THR A 143 -2.68 -0.71 -3.58
C THR A 143 -3.69 0.39 -3.32
N VAL A 144 -3.92 1.21 -4.33
CA VAL A 144 -4.88 2.31 -4.29
C VAL A 144 -6.05 2.04 -5.24
N TYR A 145 -7.22 2.56 -4.90
CA TYR A 145 -8.42 2.47 -5.73
C TYR A 145 -9.10 3.83 -5.85
N ALA A 146 -9.46 4.22 -7.07
CA ALA A 146 -10.08 5.51 -7.36
C ALA A 146 -11.48 5.63 -6.76
N ASN A 147 -11.79 6.82 -6.27
CA ASN A 147 -13.15 7.24 -5.94
C ASN A 147 -13.37 8.70 -6.33
N VAL A 148 -14.61 9.15 -6.28
CA VAL A 148 -15.02 10.49 -6.71
C VAL A 148 -14.37 11.58 -5.86
N ASP A 149 -14.28 11.40 -4.53
CA ASP A 149 -13.73 12.41 -3.61
C ASP A 149 -12.24 12.67 -3.90
N TRP A 150 -11.46 11.61 -4.10
CA TRP A 150 -10.06 11.73 -4.51
C TRP A 150 -9.93 12.32 -5.92
N ALA A 151 -10.73 11.85 -6.88
CA ALA A 151 -10.70 12.32 -8.26
C ALA A 151 -10.96 13.82 -8.36
N LYS A 152 -11.93 14.34 -7.64
CA LYS A 152 -12.23 15.78 -7.55
C LYS A 152 -11.09 16.61 -6.96
N LYS A 153 -10.31 16.02 -6.05
CA LYS A 153 -9.15 16.71 -5.49
C LYS A 153 -8.00 16.83 -6.48
N VAL A 154 -7.80 15.79 -7.31
CA VAL A 154 -6.72 15.71 -8.29
C VAL A 154 -7.08 16.45 -9.59
N PHE A 155 -8.31 16.29 -10.06
CA PHE A 155 -8.81 16.81 -11.33
C PHE A 155 -9.98 17.77 -11.09
N SER A 156 -9.75 18.79 -10.24
CA SER A 156 -10.78 19.72 -9.76
C SER A 156 -11.47 20.55 -10.87
N GLU A 157 -10.82 20.71 -12.02
CA GLU A 157 -11.32 21.45 -13.18
C GLU A 157 -12.34 20.68 -14.03
N TYR A 158 -12.52 19.36 -13.76
CA TYR A 158 -13.44 18.51 -14.52
C TYR A 158 -14.72 18.17 -13.74
N PRO A 159 -15.84 17.87 -14.44
CA PRO A 159 -17.00 17.23 -13.82
C PRO A 159 -16.64 15.91 -13.13
N GLU A 160 -17.43 15.49 -12.15
CA GLU A 160 -17.11 14.34 -11.27
C GLU A 160 -16.87 13.04 -12.03
N ASP A 161 -17.71 12.72 -13.00
CA ASP A 161 -17.61 11.53 -13.85
C ASP A 161 -16.35 11.52 -14.72
N VAL A 162 -16.02 12.69 -15.28
CA VAL A 162 -14.79 12.86 -16.08
C VAL A 162 -13.55 12.80 -15.21
N ALA A 163 -13.58 13.44 -14.02
CA ALA A 163 -12.48 13.41 -13.07
C ALA A 163 -12.19 11.98 -12.60
N LEU A 164 -13.24 11.20 -12.28
CA LEU A 164 -13.10 9.79 -11.89
C LEU A 164 -12.49 8.95 -13.02
N THR A 165 -13.00 9.09 -14.25
CA THR A 165 -12.45 8.38 -15.41
C THR A 165 -10.95 8.70 -15.62
N LYS A 166 -10.57 9.98 -15.51
CA LYS A 166 -9.16 10.39 -15.63
C LYS A 166 -8.27 9.78 -14.54
N LEU A 167 -8.75 9.71 -13.31
CA LEU A 167 -8.01 9.09 -12.21
C LEU A 167 -7.86 7.58 -12.44
N GLU A 168 -8.93 6.90 -12.88
CA GLU A 168 -8.90 5.48 -13.21
C GLU A 168 -7.94 5.18 -14.36
N GLU A 169 -7.92 6.00 -15.41
CA GLU A 169 -6.98 5.89 -16.54
C GLU A 169 -5.52 6.07 -16.06
N ALA A 170 -5.26 7.07 -15.22
CA ALA A 170 -3.94 7.33 -14.69
C ALA A 170 -3.44 6.15 -13.84
N LEU A 171 -4.27 5.65 -12.93
CA LEU A 171 -3.95 4.48 -12.11
C LEU A 171 -3.79 3.21 -12.95
N GLY A 172 -4.63 3.03 -13.97
CA GLY A 172 -4.53 1.91 -14.91
C GLY A 172 -3.17 1.88 -15.63
N LYS A 173 -2.69 3.03 -16.08
CA LYS A 173 -1.35 3.15 -16.70
C LYS A 173 -0.24 2.88 -15.71
N MET A 174 -0.30 3.43 -14.50
CA MET A 174 0.69 3.15 -13.44
C MET A 174 0.73 1.67 -13.09
N MET A 175 -0.42 1.00 -13.12
CA MET A 175 -0.55 -0.44 -12.89
C MET A 175 -0.28 -1.29 -14.13
N ARG A 176 0.11 -0.68 -15.27
CA ARG A 176 0.41 -1.36 -16.55
C ARG A 176 -0.74 -2.19 -17.11
N LEU A 177 -2.01 -1.76 -16.83
CA LEU A 177 -3.19 -2.50 -17.26
C LEU A 177 -3.49 -2.34 -18.75
N ASP A 178 -2.88 -1.39 -19.43
CA ASP A 178 -2.91 -1.18 -20.87
C ASP A 178 -2.04 -2.20 -21.65
N ASP A 179 -1.12 -2.90 -20.98
CA ASP A 179 -0.40 -4.02 -21.57
C ASP A 179 -1.32 -5.23 -21.83
N ASP A 180 -0.98 -6.03 -22.83
CA ASP A 180 -1.69 -7.27 -23.16
C ASP A 180 -1.64 -8.27 -21.98
N ASP A 181 -0.48 -8.38 -21.34
CA ASP A 181 -0.25 -9.21 -20.15
C ASP A 181 0.43 -8.36 -19.05
N PRO A 182 -0.35 -7.70 -18.20
CA PRO A 182 0.19 -6.82 -17.18
C PRO A 182 1.03 -7.54 -16.12
N VAL A 183 0.85 -8.84 -15.90
CA VAL A 183 1.72 -9.62 -14.99
C VAL A 183 3.14 -9.67 -15.57
N LYS A 184 3.29 -10.01 -16.85
CA LYS A 184 4.62 -10.00 -17.52
C LYS A 184 5.22 -8.60 -17.60
N ALA A 185 4.40 -7.57 -17.76
CA ALA A 185 4.87 -6.19 -17.73
C ALA A 185 5.46 -5.82 -16.35
N TRP A 186 4.85 -6.29 -15.27
CA TRP A 186 5.38 -6.16 -13.92
C TRP A 186 6.65 -6.99 -13.69
N ASP A 187 6.72 -8.23 -14.17
CA ASP A 187 7.95 -9.05 -14.07
C ASP A 187 9.14 -8.31 -14.69
N LYS A 188 8.96 -7.77 -15.90
CA LYS A 188 9.99 -6.98 -16.58
C LYS A 188 10.37 -5.72 -15.78
N HIS A 189 9.37 -5.00 -15.24
CA HIS A 189 9.61 -3.81 -14.44
C HIS A 189 10.41 -4.14 -13.16
N CYS A 190 10.06 -5.22 -12.48
CA CYS A 190 10.80 -5.72 -11.31
C CYS A 190 12.26 -6.03 -11.65
N GLU A 191 12.50 -6.70 -12.79
CA GLU A 191 13.87 -6.96 -13.27
C GLU A 191 14.66 -5.67 -13.54
N GLU A 192 14.02 -4.64 -14.10
CA GLU A 192 14.66 -3.34 -14.36
C GLU A 192 15.01 -2.62 -13.05
N MET A 193 14.11 -2.62 -12.07
CA MET A 193 14.36 -2.02 -10.76
C MET A 193 15.45 -2.76 -9.99
N SER A 194 15.48 -4.09 -10.02
CA SER A 194 16.53 -4.90 -9.40
C SER A 194 17.92 -4.64 -10.00
N LYS A 195 18.00 -4.34 -11.31
CA LYS A 195 19.26 -3.92 -11.94
C LYS A 195 19.74 -2.57 -11.45
N VAL A 196 18.82 -1.64 -11.16
CA VAL A 196 19.16 -0.32 -10.60
C VAL A 196 19.66 -0.46 -9.17
N SER A 197 18.94 -1.21 -8.32
CA SER A 197 19.36 -1.44 -6.93
C SER A 197 20.71 -2.14 -6.84
N ALA A 198 20.93 -3.17 -7.66
CA ALA A 198 22.21 -3.85 -7.75
C ALA A 198 23.36 -2.90 -8.12
N LYS A 199 23.14 -2.02 -9.12
CA LYS A 199 24.13 -1.04 -9.52
C LYS A 199 24.45 0.00 -8.44
N LEU A 200 23.43 0.45 -7.69
CA LEU A 200 23.64 1.37 -6.57
C LEU A 200 24.42 0.72 -5.43
N ASN A 201 24.21 -0.59 -5.19
CA ASN A 201 24.98 -1.35 -4.21
C ASN A 201 26.46 -1.52 -4.60
N GLU A 202 26.80 -1.52 -5.90
CA GLU A 202 28.19 -1.54 -6.35
C GLU A 202 28.98 -0.28 -5.96
N TYR A 203 28.30 0.88 -5.81
CA TYR A 203 28.96 2.15 -5.52
C TYR A 203 29.25 2.38 -4.04
N ASP A 204 28.54 1.72 -3.14
CA ASP A 204 28.69 1.83 -1.67
C ASP A 204 28.78 3.30 -1.19
N PHE A 205 27.77 4.10 -1.53
CA PHE A 205 27.74 5.53 -1.22
C PHE A 205 27.68 5.78 0.30
N ALA A 206 28.53 6.66 0.80
CA ALA A 206 28.48 7.09 2.21
C ALA A 206 27.34 8.08 2.49
N SER A 207 26.90 8.83 1.49
CA SER A 207 25.82 9.83 1.62
C SER A 207 25.20 10.18 0.29
N LEU A 208 23.99 10.76 0.35
CA LEU A 208 23.33 11.43 -0.76
C LEU A 208 23.31 12.93 -0.52
N HIS A 209 23.63 13.72 -1.51
CA HIS A 209 23.40 15.17 -1.53
C HIS A 209 22.30 15.47 -2.54
N ILE A 210 21.23 16.12 -2.08
CA ILE A 210 20.06 16.47 -2.90
C ILE A 210 19.98 17.99 -2.96
N GLU A 211 20.07 18.53 -4.18
CA GLU A 211 19.92 19.96 -4.47
C GLU A 211 18.82 20.15 -5.50
N THR A 212 17.93 21.11 -5.29
CA THR A 212 16.85 21.45 -6.22
C THR A 212 16.74 22.95 -6.44
N GLU A 213 16.23 23.35 -7.61
CA GLU A 213 15.97 24.76 -7.95
C GLU A 213 14.98 25.44 -7.00
N LEU A 214 14.15 24.66 -6.29
CA LEU A 214 13.17 25.18 -5.32
C LEU A 214 13.77 25.48 -3.95
N GLY A 215 15.04 25.16 -3.73
CA GLY A 215 15.77 25.51 -2.51
C GLY A 215 16.00 24.34 -1.53
N THR A 216 15.74 23.11 -1.92
CA THR A 216 16.25 21.96 -1.17
C THR A 216 17.76 21.87 -1.37
N ASP A 217 18.50 21.81 -0.28
CA ASP A 217 19.94 21.57 -0.22
C ASP A 217 20.20 20.76 1.04
N ILE A 218 20.24 19.42 0.90
CA ILE A 218 20.32 18.50 2.04
C ILE A 218 21.31 17.38 1.78
N THR A 219 22.13 17.08 2.77
CA THR A 219 22.99 15.90 2.79
C THR A 219 22.42 14.86 3.74
N LEU A 220 22.25 13.65 3.24
CA LEU A 220 21.71 12.49 3.93
C LEU A 220 22.79 11.41 4.02
N PRO A 221 23.57 11.32 5.12
CA PRO A 221 24.46 10.20 5.35
C PRO A 221 23.67 8.89 5.39
N LEU A 222 24.21 7.83 4.81
CA LEU A 222 23.61 6.50 4.79
C LEU A 222 24.11 5.69 5.99
N VAL A 223 23.30 4.73 6.43
CA VAL A 223 23.67 3.83 7.53
C VAL A 223 24.79 2.89 7.08
N ASP A 224 25.79 2.63 7.93
CA ASP A 224 26.84 1.67 7.63
C ASP A 224 26.25 0.28 7.32
N GLY A 225 26.63 -0.28 6.18
CA GLY A 225 26.11 -1.56 5.72
C GLY A 225 24.69 -1.48 5.13
N HIS A 226 24.21 -0.27 4.78
CA HIS A 226 22.97 -0.10 4.04
C HIS A 226 22.97 -0.89 2.74
N ILE A 227 21.78 -1.30 2.32
CA ILE A 227 21.55 -1.98 1.05
C ILE A 227 20.48 -1.20 0.29
N TRP A 228 20.74 -0.90 -0.98
CA TRP A 228 19.72 -0.43 -1.89
C TRP A 228 18.85 -1.60 -2.30
N THR A 229 17.55 -1.44 -2.16
CA THR A 229 16.55 -2.44 -2.53
C THR A 229 15.43 -1.79 -3.34
N SER A 230 14.67 -2.60 -4.06
CA SER A 230 13.42 -2.19 -4.71
C SER A 230 12.24 -2.92 -4.09
N ALA A 231 11.02 -2.50 -4.38
CA ALA A 231 9.84 -3.18 -3.87
C ALA A 231 9.75 -4.65 -4.34
N ALA A 232 10.39 -4.98 -5.47
CA ALA A 232 10.45 -6.34 -6.02
C ALA A 232 11.45 -7.25 -5.30
N ASP A 233 12.47 -6.68 -4.65
CA ASP A 233 13.49 -7.44 -3.95
C ASP A 233 13.05 -7.82 -2.52
N MET A 234 11.98 -7.21 -2.04
CA MET A 234 11.48 -7.46 -0.68
C MET A 234 10.95 -8.89 -0.56
N GLY A 235 11.52 -9.63 0.36
CA GLY A 235 11.03 -10.94 0.76
C GLY A 235 11.76 -12.15 0.20
N GLU A 236 12.66 -12.00 -0.78
CA GLU A 236 13.43 -13.14 -1.33
C GLU A 236 14.20 -13.92 -0.24
N SER A 237 14.71 -13.23 0.78
CA SER A 237 15.48 -13.85 1.85
C SER A 237 14.67 -14.28 3.07
N LEU A 238 13.47 -13.75 3.27
CA LEU A 238 12.68 -13.87 4.50
C LEU A 238 11.30 -14.51 4.28
N THR A 239 10.74 -14.39 3.08
CA THR A 239 9.50 -15.06 2.67
C THR A 239 9.81 -16.19 1.68
N ARG A 240 8.86 -17.08 1.45
CA ARG A 240 9.05 -18.24 0.57
C ARG A 240 9.18 -17.87 -0.90
N VAL A 241 8.63 -16.73 -1.29
CA VAL A 241 8.58 -16.25 -2.67
C VAL A 241 8.69 -14.73 -2.70
N PRO A 242 9.27 -14.15 -3.78
CA PRO A 242 9.29 -12.71 -3.96
C PRO A 242 7.87 -12.17 -4.16
N TYR A 243 7.64 -10.92 -3.74
CA TYR A 243 6.38 -10.22 -3.90
C TYR A 243 6.64 -8.71 -4.07
N VAL A 244 5.61 -7.95 -4.48
CA VAL A 244 5.72 -6.49 -4.64
C VAL A 244 4.90 -5.80 -3.57
N ALA A 245 5.59 -5.23 -2.58
CA ALA A 245 4.97 -4.70 -1.36
C ALA A 245 4.00 -3.52 -1.61
N ASN A 246 4.30 -2.63 -2.56
CA ASN A 246 3.45 -1.50 -2.90
C ASN A 246 3.19 -1.48 -4.41
N MET A 247 1.93 -1.35 -4.80
CA MET A 247 1.55 -1.29 -6.22
C MET A 247 0.60 -0.11 -6.47
N PRO A 248 0.95 0.80 -7.39
CA PRO A 248 2.17 0.81 -8.21
C PRO A 248 3.40 1.26 -7.44
N THR A 249 4.58 0.89 -7.92
CA THR A 249 5.88 1.33 -7.39
C THR A 249 6.89 1.56 -8.51
N GLU A 250 7.73 2.59 -8.35
CA GLU A 250 8.81 3.00 -9.26
C GLU A 250 10.08 3.31 -8.46
N GLU A 251 10.14 2.89 -7.20
CA GLU A 251 11.18 3.32 -6.29
C GLU A 251 12.27 2.28 -6.04
N VAL A 252 13.49 2.78 -5.92
CA VAL A 252 14.62 2.09 -5.31
C VAL A 252 15.02 2.90 -4.08
N PHE A 253 15.20 2.26 -2.95
CA PHE A 253 15.37 2.95 -1.67
C PHE A 253 16.43 2.30 -0.79
N THR A 254 16.91 3.05 0.19
CA THR A 254 17.82 2.60 1.23
C THR A 254 17.59 3.39 2.52
N ASP A 255 18.30 3.06 3.60
CA ASP A 255 18.15 3.68 4.91
C ASP A 255 19.11 4.85 5.12
N PRO A 256 18.61 6.10 5.24
CA PRO A 256 19.42 7.24 5.67
C PRO A 256 19.65 7.21 7.19
N HIS A 257 20.79 7.77 7.62
CA HIS A 257 21.07 7.96 9.03
C HIS A 257 20.30 9.19 9.56
N ARG A 258 19.17 8.95 10.24
CA ARG A 258 18.23 9.98 10.68
C ARG A 258 18.89 11.16 11.43
N ASP A 259 19.79 10.87 12.35
CA ASP A 259 20.35 11.88 13.26
C ASP A 259 21.55 12.63 12.68
N LEU A 260 22.03 12.24 11.49
CA LEU A 260 23.15 12.89 10.79
C LEU A 260 22.71 13.66 9.53
N ALA A 261 21.42 13.64 9.21
CA ALA A 261 20.89 14.46 8.12
C ALA A 261 21.11 15.96 8.41
N ASN A 262 21.61 16.70 7.43
CA ASN A 262 21.90 18.13 7.60
C ASN A 262 21.58 18.91 6.32
N GLY A 263 20.88 20.02 6.48
CA GLY A 263 20.51 20.90 5.37
C GLY A 263 19.05 21.38 5.44
N ILE A 264 18.54 21.83 4.33
CA ILE A 264 17.18 22.38 4.17
C ILE A 264 16.42 21.52 3.17
N ALA A 265 15.24 21.04 3.56
CA ALA A 265 14.28 20.44 2.66
C ALA A 265 13.14 21.44 2.41
N TYR A 266 12.95 21.85 1.17
CA TYR A 266 11.84 22.71 0.76
C TYR A 266 10.64 21.83 0.37
N ALA A 267 9.47 22.12 0.95
CA ALA A 267 8.20 21.54 0.57
C ALA A 267 7.28 22.67 0.07
N SER A 268 6.72 22.50 -1.15
CA SER A 268 5.77 23.43 -1.79
C SER A 268 4.35 23.19 -1.32
#